data_22935f81a6c04d58a819f3b5f3dda828
#
_entry.id   22935f81a6c04d58a819f3b5f3dda828
#
_cell.length_a   1.000
_cell.length_b   1.000
_cell.length_c   1.000
_cell.angle_alpha   90.00
_cell.angle_beta   90.00
_cell.angle_gamma   90.00
#
_symmetry.space_group_name_H-M   'P 1'
#
loop_
_entity.id
_entity.type
_entity.pdbx_description
1 polymer ?
#
loop_
_entity_poly.entity_id
_entity_poly.type
_entity_poly.pdbx_seq_one_letter_code
_entity_poly.pdbx_strand_id
1 'polypeptide(L)'
;MKTEMRKQTYLMENTEEIERLELKTKASSLSRQACWAGLKPGMRVADIGCGPGKTTSLLKQVVENCGEVVGIDFSRERIEYAQKTYGGKGVSFFCRDVFEKLEDLGEFDFVWSRFFLEYHKARCAEVIRIFDKLLKPGGTMCLVDLDYNCLSHYGLSEKLDQTIKNIMKHLEIHHDFDPFVGRKIYSHIYDLGYKDIDVMVETHHLIFGDLDEVDAFNWYKKALVAGKQCGYGFKEYAGGFDEFLREYENFFRNPRRFTYTPLVACRGVKPLV
;
A
#
# COMPACT_ATOMS: atom_id res chain seq x y z
N MET A 1 1.06 -32.17 -12.63
CA MET A 1 -0.04 -31.20 -12.65
C MET A 1 0.60 -29.83 -12.47
N LYS A 2 0.69 -29.03 -13.53
CA LYS A 2 1.09 -27.62 -13.41
C LYS A 2 -0.09 -26.87 -12.82
N THR A 3 0.02 -26.46 -11.57
CA THR A 3 -0.92 -25.53 -10.94
C THR A 3 -0.82 -24.23 -11.74
N GLU A 4 -1.84 -23.92 -12.53
CA GLU A 4 -1.98 -22.59 -13.11
C GLU A 4 -1.99 -21.58 -11.97
N MET A 5 -0.89 -20.84 -11.82
CA MET A 5 -0.87 -19.68 -10.92
C MET A 5 -1.90 -18.69 -11.47
N ARG A 6 -3.02 -18.54 -10.76
CA ARG A 6 -3.96 -17.45 -11.04
C ARG A 6 -3.15 -16.17 -11.03
N LYS A 7 -3.13 -15.45 -12.16
CA LYS A 7 -2.62 -14.08 -12.19
C LYS A 7 -3.41 -13.31 -11.13
N GLN A 8 -2.72 -12.87 -10.10
CA GLN A 8 -3.30 -12.05 -9.06
C GLN A 8 -3.68 -10.72 -9.72
N THR A 9 -4.97 -10.45 -9.86
CA THR A 9 -5.46 -9.19 -10.41
C THR A 9 -5.59 -8.23 -9.24
N TYR A 10 -4.93 -7.09 -9.31
CA TYR A 10 -5.09 -6.04 -8.31
C TYR A 10 -6.55 -5.57 -8.26
N LEU A 11 -7.19 -5.69 -7.09
CA LEU A 11 -8.63 -5.46 -6.91
C LEU A 11 -9.07 -4.05 -7.33
N MET A 12 -8.18 -3.06 -7.19
CA MET A 12 -8.46 -1.64 -7.50
C MET A 12 -8.03 -1.24 -8.91
N GLU A 13 -7.60 -2.22 -9.77
CA GLU A 13 -7.14 -1.90 -11.13
C GLU A 13 -8.30 -1.34 -11.98
N ASN A 14 -8.19 -0.07 -12.34
CA ASN A 14 -9.10 0.64 -13.23
C ASN A 14 -8.43 1.92 -13.75
N THR A 15 -9.01 2.55 -14.78
CA THR A 15 -8.45 3.74 -15.43
C THR A 15 -8.33 4.98 -14.53
N GLU A 16 -9.12 5.06 -13.46
CA GLU A 16 -9.11 6.18 -12.51
C GLU A 16 -8.17 5.93 -11.31
N GLU A 17 -7.58 4.75 -11.22
CA GLU A 17 -6.71 4.38 -10.09
C GLU A 17 -5.45 5.23 -10.04
N ILE A 18 -4.88 5.59 -11.20
CA ILE A 18 -3.71 6.48 -11.29
C ILE A 18 -4.03 7.83 -10.64
N GLU A 19 -5.16 8.45 -11.00
CA GLU A 19 -5.58 9.74 -10.43
C GLU A 19 -5.80 9.64 -8.91
N ARG A 20 -6.46 8.58 -8.47
CA ARG A 20 -6.71 8.33 -7.05
C ARG A 20 -5.40 8.21 -6.25
N LEU A 21 -4.41 7.48 -6.77
CA LEU A 21 -3.11 7.30 -6.12
C LEU A 21 -2.30 8.60 -6.11
N GLU A 22 -2.40 9.42 -7.16
CA GLU A 22 -1.77 10.74 -7.23
C GLU A 22 -2.33 11.69 -6.15
N LEU A 23 -3.65 11.77 -6.00
CA LEU A 23 -4.33 12.62 -5.02
C LEU A 23 -4.07 12.17 -3.57
N LYS A 24 -4.08 10.84 -3.33
CA LYS A 24 -3.93 10.24 -2.00
C LYS A 24 -2.52 10.43 -1.41
N THR A 25 -1.48 10.56 -2.25
CA THR A 25 -0.10 10.59 -1.77
C THR A 25 0.31 11.99 -1.31
N LYS A 26 0.36 12.19 0.03
CA LYS A 26 0.78 13.45 0.64
C LYS A 26 2.32 13.51 0.75
N ALA A 27 2.93 14.46 0.05
CA ALA A 27 4.39 14.60 -0.03
C ALA A 27 5.06 14.78 1.34
N SER A 28 4.50 15.64 2.20
CA SER A 28 5.07 15.92 3.53
C SER A 28 5.11 14.71 4.45
N SER A 29 4.08 13.86 4.43
CA SER A 29 4.03 12.64 5.23
C SER A 29 5.05 11.62 4.74
N LEU A 30 5.15 11.42 3.42
CA LEU A 30 6.08 10.47 2.83
C LEU A 30 7.54 10.85 3.09
N SER A 31 7.91 12.12 2.85
CA SER A 31 9.27 12.60 3.11
C SER A 31 9.65 12.46 4.59
N ARG A 32 8.74 12.77 5.52
CA ARG A 32 8.96 12.58 6.96
C ARG A 32 9.20 11.09 7.29
N GLN A 33 8.38 10.19 6.76
CA GLN A 33 8.50 8.74 6.97
C GLN A 33 9.84 8.22 6.40
N ALA A 34 10.22 8.64 5.20
CA ALA A 34 11.46 8.23 4.55
C ALA A 34 12.70 8.73 5.32
N CYS A 35 12.71 10.00 5.74
CA CYS A 35 13.79 10.57 6.57
C CYS A 35 13.88 9.88 7.94
N TRP A 36 12.72 9.63 8.61
CA TRP A 36 12.69 8.87 9.86
C TRP A 36 13.27 7.47 9.69
N ALA A 37 12.96 6.81 8.57
CA ALA A 37 13.49 5.48 8.26
C ALA A 37 14.99 5.49 7.95
N GLY A 38 15.62 6.64 7.85
CA GLY A 38 17.06 6.79 7.63
C GLY A 38 17.46 6.95 6.16
N LEU A 39 16.52 7.28 5.27
CA LEU A 39 16.85 7.64 3.87
C LEU A 39 17.67 8.91 3.85
N LYS A 40 18.77 8.91 3.07
CA LYS A 40 19.75 10.00 3.00
C LYS A 40 20.13 10.34 1.55
N PRO A 41 20.63 11.56 1.31
CA PRO A 41 21.22 11.93 0.02
C PRO A 41 22.27 10.92 -0.43
N GLY A 42 22.29 10.63 -1.73
CA GLY A 42 23.25 9.73 -2.37
C GLY A 42 22.89 8.24 -2.34
N MET A 43 21.89 7.84 -1.58
CA MET A 43 21.47 6.43 -1.51
C MET A 43 20.85 5.95 -2.83
N ARG A 44 21.03 4.65 -3.11
CA ARG A 44 20.32 3.91 -4.16
C ARG A 44 19.13 3.18 -3.54
N VAL A 45 17.94 3.49 -4.04
CA VAL A 45 16.65 3.08 -3.44
C VAL A 45 15.85 2.21 -4.39
N ALA A 46 15.27 1.12 -3.90
CA ALA A 46 14.18 0.40 -4.57
C ALA A 46 12.84 0.80 -3.95
N ASP A 47 11.92 1.29 -4.78
CA ASP A 47 10.51 1.55 -4.43
C ASP A 47 9.65 0.42 -5.02
N ILE A 48 9.28 -0.56 -4.18
CA ILE A 48 8.60 -1.78 -4.62
C ILE A 48 7.09 -1.63 -4.43
N GLY A 49 6.35 -1.84 -5.51
CA GLY A 49 4.94 -1.47 -5.61
C GLY A 49 4.78 0.04 -5.84
N CYS A 50 5.62 0.62 -6.69
CA CYS A 50 5.71 2.07 -6.89
C CYS A 50 4.45 2.71 -7.51
N GLY A 51 3.55 1.88 -8.09
CA GLY A 51 2.34 2.36 -8.75
C GLY A 51 2.64 3.38 -9.86
N PRO A 52 1.92 4.52 -9.92
CA PRO A 52 2.11 5.54 -10.94
C PRO A 52 3.39 6.39 -10.73
N GLY A 53 4.25 6.07 -9.75
CA GLY A 53 5.59 6.64 -9.60
C GLY A 53 5.71 7.88 -8.72
N LYS A 54 4.61 8.40 -8.16
CA LYS A 54 4.67 9.58 -7.30
C LYS A 54 5.54 9.37 -6.05
N THR A 55 5.43 8.21 -5.40
CA THR A 55 6.28 7.84 -4.27
C THR A 55 7.75 7.84 -4.67
N THR A 56 8.09 7.19 -5.78
CA THR A 56 9.45 7.16 -6.36
C THR A 56 10.02 8.56 -6.58
N SER A 57 9.22 9.46 -7.16
CA SER A 57 9.60 10.86 -7.37
C SER A 57 9.87 11.61 -6.06
N LEU A 58 9.06 11.38 -5.03
CA LEU A 58 9.26 12.00 -3.71
C LEU A 58 10.50 11.44 -2.98
N LEU A 59 10.76 10.13 -3.08
CA LEU A 59 11.99 9.52 -2.57
C LEU A 59 13.20 10.09 -3.28
N LYS A 60 13.11 10.34 -4.60
CA LYS A 60 14.18 10.99 -5.38
C LYS A 60 14.54 12.39 -4.86
N GLN A 61 13.54 13.15 -4.40
CA GLN A 61 13.82 14.47 -3.80
C GLN A 61 14.64 14.33 -2.50
N VAL A 62 14.43 13.28 -1.72
CA VAL A 62 15.20 13.03 -0.48
C VAL A 62 16.62 12.58 -0.76
N VAL A 63 16.83 11.70 -1.76
CA VAL A 63 18.19 11.23 -2.10
C VAL A 63 18.98 12.21 -2.96
N GLU A 64 18.38 13.30 -3.39
CA GLU A 64 18.96 14.40 -4.15
C GLU A 64 19.57 13.97 -5.50
N ASN A 65 20.45 14.81 -6.07
CA ASN A 65 21.01 14.59 -7.40
C ASN A 65 22.01 13.42 -7.48
N CYS A 66 22.67 13.09 -6.38
CA CYS A 66 23.68 12.02 -6.29
C CYS A 66 23.09 10.63 -6.02
N GLY A 67 21.83 10.56 -5.61
CA GLY A 67 21.12 9.29 -5.38
C GLY A 67 20.36 8.79 -6.61
N GLU A 68 19.94 7.53 -6.54
CA GLU A 68 19.15 6.86 -7.57
C GLU A 68 17.89 6.22 -6.94
N VAL A 69 16.76 6.29 -7.62
CA VAL A 69 15.54 5.60 -7.21
C VAL A 69 15.01 4.74 -8.35
N VAL A 70 14.79 3.48 -8.07
CA VAL A 70 14.26 2.48 -9.00
C VAL A 70 12.85 2.10 -8.54
N GLY A 71 11.85 2.47 -9.33
CA GLY A 71 10.46 2.08 -9.12
C GLY A 71 10.15 0.74 -9.81
N ILE A 72 9.49 -0.16 -9.09
CA ILE A 72 9.11 -1.49 -9.57
C ILE A 72 7.62 -1.70 -9.33
N ASP A 73 6.85 -2.01 -10.37
CA ASP A 73 5.44 -2.38 -10.28
C ASP A 73 5.08 -3.39 -11.39
N PHE A 74 4.10 -4.23 -11.16
CA PHE A 74 3.69 -5.23 -12.14
C PHE A 74 2.77 -4.68 -13.24
N SER A 75 2.08 -3.56 -12.98
CA SER A 75 1.16 -2.92 -13.92
C SER A 75 1.91 -2.14 -14.99
N ARG A 76 1.82 -2.62 -16.23
CA ARG A 76 2.43 -1.95 -17.39
C ARG A 76 1.90 -0.54 -17.56
N GLU A 77 0.59 -0.34 -17.42
CA GLU A 77 -0.06 0.97 -17.57
C GLU A 77 0.48 1.98 -16.57
N ARG A 78 0.60 1.57 -15.29
CA ARG A 78 1.16 2.44 -14.23
C ARG A 78 2.63 2.75 -14.47
N ILE A 79 3.43 1.79 -14.92
CA ILE A 79 4.85 1.99 -15.23
C ILE A 79 5.03 2.92 -16.45
N GLU A 80 4.23 2.76 -17.50
CA GLU A 80 4.28 3.67 -18.66
C GLU A 80 3.93 5.11 -18.25
N TYR A 81 2.91 5.28 -17.42
CA TYR A 81 2.57 6.59 -16.84
C TYR A 81 3.73 7.14 -15.99
N ALA A 82 4.27 6.33 -15.06
CA ALA A 82 5.36 6.70 -14.17
C ALA A 82 6.61 7.13 -14.94
N GLN A 83 6.99 6.35 -15.97
CA GLN A 83 8.14 6.65 -16.81
C GLN A 83 7.96 7.96 -17.58
N LYS A 84 6.77 8.22 -18.11
CA LYS A 84 6.45 9.45 -18.84
C LYS A 84 6.41 10.67 -17.92
N THR A 85 5.91 10.53 -16.71
CA THR A 85 5.63 11.64 -15.79
C THR A 85 6.84 11.98 -14.91
N TYR A 86 7.53 10.95 -14.41
CA TYR A 86 8.58 11.06 -13.39
C TYR A 86 9.94 10.50 -13.82
N GLY A 87 10.02 9.79 -14.95
CA GLY A 87 11.28 9.24 -15.45
C GLY A 87 12.28 10.33 -15.80
N GLY A 88 13.55 10.12 -15.45
CA GLY A 88 14.60 11.10 -15.68
C GLY A 88 15.94 10.74 -15.03
N LYS A 89 16.83 11.71 -14.90
CA LYS A 89 18.15 11.48 -14.32
C LYS A 89 18.06 10.96 -12.88
N GLY A 90 18.51 9.71 -12.68
CA GLY A 90 18.49 9.05 -11.38
C GLY A 90 17.11 8.53 -10.96
N VAL A 91 16.15 8.44 -11.89
CA VAL A 91 14.84 7.78 -11.69
C VAL A 91 14.57 6.85 -12.86
N SER A 92 14.33 5.60 -12.57
CA SER A 92 13.95 4.58 -13.56
C SER A 92 12.80 3.73 -13.06
N PHE A 93 12.03 3.18 -13.99
CA PHE A 93 10.86 2.36 -13.69
C PHE A 93 10.91 1.04 -14.46
N PHE A 94 10.56 -0.07 -13.78
CA PHE A 94 10.57 -1.40 -14.35
C PHE A 94 9.23 -2.10 -14.12
N CYS A 95 8.63 -2.59 -15.21
CA CYS A 95 7.45 -3.44 -15.14
C CYS A 95 7.90 -4.88 -14.82
N ARG A 96 7.78 -5.28 -13.54
CA ARG A 96 8.19 -6.59 -13.04
C ARG A 96 7.19 -7.07 -11.98
N ASP A 97 6.88 -8.35 -11.99
CA ASP A 97 6.26 -9.01 -10.85
C ASP A 97 7.32 -9.20 -9.76
N VAL A 98 6.94 -8.96 -8.50
CA VAL A 98 7.84 -9.13 -7.34
C VAL A 98 8.38 -10.57 -7.23
N PHE A 99 7.66 -11.55 -7.75
CA PHE A 99 8.06 -12.95 -7.76
C PHE A 99 8.93 -13.35 -8.96
N GLU A 100 9.18 -12.44 -9.89
CA GLU A 100 10.17 -12.61 -10.95
C GLU A 100 11.58 -12.32 -10.44
N LYS A 101 12.58 -12.59 -11.29
CA LYS A 101 13.96 -12.25 -10.97
C LYS A 101 14.17 -10.74 -10.92
N LEU A 102 14.58 -10.22 -9.77
CA LEU A 102 14.87 -8.79 -9.53
C LEU A 102 16.36 -8.51 -9.30
N GLU A 103 17.19 -9.56 -9.15
CA GLU A 103 18.61 -9.43 -8.83
C GLU A 103 19.43 -8.77 -9.96
N ASP A 104 18.91 -8.77 -11.19
CA ASP A 104 19.49 -8.04 -12.33
C ASP A 104 19.41 -6.52 -12.20
N LEU A 105 18.56 -6.02 -11.28
CA LEU A 105 18.49 -4.59 -10.93
C LEU A 105 19.63 -4.16 -9.99
N GLY A 106 20.43 -5.10 -9.48
CA GLY A 106 21.53 -4.87 -8.56
C GLY A 106 21.07 -4.67 -7.11
N GLU A 107 22.02 -4.31 -6.24
CA GLU A 107 21.76 -4.13 -4.81
C GLU A 107 21.47 -2.66 -4.45
N PHE A 108 20.72 -2.47 -3.38
CA PHE A 108 20.21 -1.19 -2.92
C PHE A 108 20.71 -0.87 -1.49
N ASP A 109 20.89 0.42 -1.21
CA ASP A 109 21.16 0.92 0.14
C ASP A 109 19.87 0.98 0.97
N PHE A 110 18.72 1.12 0.28
CA PHE A 110 17.42 1.29 0.91
C PHE A 110 16.32 0.63 0.07
N VAL A 111 15.48 -0.19 0.71
CA VAL A 111 14.25 -0.75 0.12
C VAL A 111 13.06 -0.11 0.80
N TRP A 112 12.21 0.47 -0.01
CA TRP A 112 10.92 1.04 0.39
C TRP A 112 9.77 0.25 -0.22
N SER A 113 8.73 -0.02 0.57
CA SER A 113 7.46 -0.55 0.06
C SER A 113 6.31 0.02 0.88
N ARG A 114 5.24 0.46 0.20
CA ARG A 114 4.12 1.14 0.86
C ARG A 114 2.78 0.74 0.25
N PHE A 115 1.85 0.25 1.10
CA PHE A 115 0.52 -0.23 0.70
C PHE A 115 0.59 -1.36 -0.33
N PHE A 116 1.49 -2.28 -0.10
CA PHE A 116 1.80 -3.37 -1.00
C PHE A 116 1.58 -4.73 -0.35
N LEU A 117 2.03 -4.91 0.89
CA LEU A 117 1.97 -6.19 1.59
C LEU A 117 0.54 -6.62 1.89
N GLU A 118 -0.39 -5.67 2.02
CA GLU A 118 -1.82 -5.97 2.20
C GLU A 118 -2.42 -6.83 1.07
N TYR A 119 -1.80 -6.87 -0.11
CA TYR A 119 -2.21 -7.68 -1.26
C TYR A 119 -1.48 -9.02 -1.41
N HIS A 120 -0.69 -9.41 -0.41
CA HIS A 120 0.14 -10.62 -0.43
C HIS A 120 0.02 -11.41 0.87
N LYS A 121 -1.19 -11.60 1.41
CA LYS A 121 -1.45 -12.22 2.71
C LYS A 121 -0.78 -13.59 2.86
N ALA A 122 -0.97 -14.48 1.89
CA ALA A 122 -0.44 -15.84 1.92
C ALA A 122 1.09 -15.91 1.75
N ARG A 123 1.68 -14.95 1.06
CA ARG A 123 3.10 -14.94 0.69
C ARG A 123 3.86 -13.74 1.27
N CYS A 124 3.31 -13.05 2.26
CA CYS A 124 3.90 -11.83 2.83
C CYS A 124 5.36 -12.05 3.29
N ALA A 125 5.63 -13.12 4.02
CA ALA A 125 6.99 -13.45 4.47
C ALA A 125 7.95 -13.78 3.29
N GLU A 126 7.46 -14.37 2.21
CA GLU A 126 8.25 -14.64 1.01
C GLU A 126 8.60 -13.33 0.29
N VAL A 127 7.63 -12.44 0.12
CA VAL A 127 7.83 -11.10 -0.45
C VAL A 127 8.89 -10.33 0.32
N ILE A 128 8.81 -10.32 1.64
CA ILE A 128 9.81 -9.62 2.48
C ILE A 128 11.21 -10.23 2.34
N ARG A 129 11.33 -11.57 2.18
CA ARG A 129 12.62 -12.22 1.87
C ARG A 129 13.16 -11.84 0.48
N ILE A 130 12.29 -11.59 -0.50
CA ILE A 130 12.72 -11.08 -1.80
C ILE A 130 13.28 -9.66 -1.64
N PHE A 131 12.64 -8.80 -0.85
CA PHE A 131 13.15 -7.47 -0.54
C PHE A 131 14.51 -7.52 0.17
N ASP A 132 14.67 -8.45 1.12
CA ASP A 132 15.95 -8.66 1.80
C ASP A 132 17.09 -8.96 0.83
N LYS A 133 16.87 -9.79 -0.20
CA LYS A 133 17.89 -10.13 -1.20
C LYS A 133 18.34 -8.95 -2.05
N LEU A 134 17.51 -7.93 -2.18
CA LEU A 134 17.84 -6.70 -2.92
C LEU A 134 18.69 -5.72 -2.09
N LEU A 135 18.77 -5.90 -0.77
CA LEU A 135 19.51 -5.01 0.11
C LEU A 135 20.96 -5.43 0.26
N LYS A 136 21.86 -4.47 0.16
CA LYS A 136 23.24 -4.60 0.62
C LYS A 136 23.30 -4.96 2.10
N PRO A 137 24.33 -5.67 2.56
CA PRO A 137 24.63 -5.71 3.99
C PRO A 137 24.75 -4.28 4.56
N GLY A 138 24.10 -4.03 5.71
CA GLY A 138 23.98 -2.68 6.28
C GLY A 138 22.93 -1.77 5.63
N GLY A 139 22.25 -2.22 4.59
CA GLY A 139 21.15 -1.50 3.97
C GLY A 139 19.89 -1.49 4.84
N THR A 140 19.00 -0.54 4.61
CA THR A 140 17.76 -0.36 5.38
C THR A 140 16.54 -0.84 4.61
N MET A 141 15.70 -1.66 5.25
CA MET A 141 14.34 -1.96 4.79
C MET A 141 13.35 -1.06 5.54
N CYS A 142 12.44 -0.43 4.81
CA CYS A 142 11.31 0.29 5.37
C CYS A 142 10.02 -0.17 4.71
N LEU A 143 9.14 -0.76 5.50
CA LEU A 143 7.84 -1.27 5.09
C LEU A 143 6.75 -0.42 5.75
N VAL A 144 5.80 0.04 4.95
CA VAL A 144 4.73 0.92 5.39
C VAL A 144 3.40 0.36 4.91
N ASP A 145 2.51 -0.02 5.83
CA ASP A 145 1.21 -0.55 5.44
C ASP A 145 0.12 -0.22 6.46
N LEU A 146 -1.12 -0.52 6.09
CA LEU A 146 -2.28 -0.20 6.90
C LEU A 146 -2.58 -1.32 7.91
N ASP A 147 -3.17 -0.91 9.02
CA ASP A 147 -3.76 -1.80 10.00
C ASP A 147 -5.24 -1.43 10.20
N TYR A 148 -6.11 -2.40 10.47
CA TYR A 148 -7.57 -2.17 10.47
C TYR A 148 -8.07 -1.46 9.21
N ASN A 149 -7.54 -1.78 8.03
CA ASN A 149 -7.93 -1.12 6.79
C ASN A 149 -9.44 -1.26 6.55
N CYS A 150 -10.16 -0.14 6.48
CA CYS A 150 -11.62 -0.04 6.38
C CYS A 150 -12.42 -0.60 7.57
N LEU A 151 -11.84 -0.78 8.73
CA LEU A 151 -12.50 -1.42 9.88
C LEU A 151 -12.65 -0.52 11.11
N SER A 152 -12.10 0.71 11.09
CA SER A 152 -12.09 1.60 12.26
C SER A 152 -13.05 2.78 12.06
N HIS A 153 -14.32 2.53 12.33
CA HIS A 153 -15.39 3.51 12.20
C HIS A 153 -16.25 3.58 13.48
N TYR A 154 -16.75 4.78 13.79
CA TYR A 154 -17.78 4.99 14.79
C TYR A 154 -19.00 5.65 14.15
N GLY A 155 -20.19 5.20 14.50
CA GLY A 155 -21.46 5.73 13.99
C GLY A 155 -22.06 4.92 12.82
N LEU A 156 -21.50 3.77 12.50
CA LEU A 156 -22.11 2.81 11.58
C LEU A 156 -23.42 2.25 12.16
N SER A 157 -24.38 1.90 11.28
CA SER A 157 -25.46 0.97 11.66
C SER A 157 -24.87 -0.43 11.90
N GLU A 158 -25.56 -1.24 12.70
CA GLU A 158 -25.15 -2.62 12.93
C GLU A 158 -25.04 -3.43 11.63
N LYS A 159 -26.00 -3.20 10.70
CA LYS A 159 -26.02 -3.82 9.37
C LYS A 159 -24.78 -3.43 8.55
N LEU A 160 -24.48 -2.14 8.49
CA LEU A 160 -23.33 -1.65 7.70
C LEU A 160 -21.99 -2.10 8.29
N ASP A 161 -21.82 -2.07 9.62
CA ASP A 161 -20.63 -2.56 10.33
C ASP A 161 -20.38 -4.05 10.03
N GLN A 162 -21.44 -4.85 10.17
CA GLN A 162 -21.34 -6.29 9.89
C GLN A 162 -21.03 -6.56 8.41
N THR A 163 -21.64 -5.81 7.49
CA THR A 163 -21.38 -5.96 6.06
C THR A 163 -19.95 -5.61 5.70
N ILE A 164 -19.41 -4.52 6.23
CA ILE A 164 -17.98 -4.15 6.01
C ILE A 164 -17.05 -5.25 6.53
N LYS A 165 -17.29 -5.78 7.72
CA LYS A 165 -16.53 -6.92 8.28
C LYS A 165 -16.61 -8.16 7.39
N ASN A 166 -17.79 -8.46 6.87
CA ASN A 166 -18.00 -9.60 5.97
C ASN A 166 -17.28 -9.39 4.63
N ILE A 167 -17.28 -8.17 4.07
CA ILE A 167 -16.51 -7.83 2.87
C ILE A 167 -15.01 -8.03 3.13
N MET A 168 -14.46 -7.51 4.23
CA MET A 168 -13.06 -7.69 4.57
C MET A 168 -12.71 -9.17 4.72
N LYS A 169 -13.55 -9.96 5.39
CA LYS A 169 -13.39 -11.42 5.51
C LYS A 169 -13.42 -12.12 4.15
N HIS A 170 -14.29 -11.69 3.26
CA HIS A 170 -14.36 -12.21 1.89
C HIS A 170 -13.08 -11.90 1.11
N LEU A 171 -12.56 -10.68 1.21
CA LEU A 171 -11.29 -10.28 0.58
C LEU A 171 -10.11 -11.09 1.12
N GLU A 172 -10.07 -11.34 2.43
CA GLU A 172 -9.05 -12.20 3.04
C GLU A 172 -9.02 -13.63 2.48
N ILE A 173 -10.20 -14.18 2.17
CA ILE A 173 -10.35 -15.58 1.72
C ILE A 173 -10.11 -15.71 0.22
N HIS A 174 -10.59 -14.75 -0.58
CA HIS A 174 -10.68 -14.89 -2.02
C HIS A 174 -9.70 -14.02 -2.82
N HIS A 175 -9.12 -12.99 -2.19
CA HIS A 175 -8.29 -11.99 -2.90
C HIS A 175 -6.90 -11.79 -2.29
N ASP A 176 -6.46 -12.71 -1.42
CA ASP A 176 -5.15 -12.66 -0.76
C ASP A 176 -4.88 -11.33 -0.03
N PHE A 177 -5.96 -10.67 0.42
CA PHE A 177 -5.91 -9.37 1.07
C PHE A 177 -5.79 -9.52 2.59
N ASP A 178 -4.93 -8.69 3.22
CA ASP A 178 -4.73 -8.67 4.68
C ASP A 178 -5.01 -7.27 5.24
N PRO A 179 -6.20 -7.01 5.80
CA PRO A 179 -6.52 -5.71 6.38
C PRO A 179 -5.75 -5.41 7.68
N PHE A 180 -4.95 -6.36 8.16
CA PHE A 180 -4.20 -6.29 9.42
C PHE A 180 -2.70 -6.46 9.23
N VAL A 181 -2.18 -6.28 8.03
CA VAL A 181 -0.78 -6.53 7.73
C VAL A 181 0.16 -5.60 8.51
N GLY A 182 -0.24 -4.36 8.77
CA GLY A 182 0.57 -3.36 9.45
C GLY A 182 1.18 -3.86 10.77
N ARG A 183 0.37 -4.50 11.63
CA ARG A 183 0.83 -5.04 12.93
C ARG A 183 1.78 -6.23 12.82
N LYS A 184 1.89 -6.85 11.64
CA LYS A 184 2.71 -8.05 11.41
C LYS A 184 4.12 -7.72 10.91
N ILE A 185 4.31 -6.52 10.35
CA ILE A 185 5.56 -6.11 9.69
C ILE A 185 6.75 -6.22 10.65
N TYR A 186 6.60 -5.78 11.90
CA TYR A 186 7.67 -5.87 12.90
C TYR A 186 8.18 -7.31 13.07
N SER A 187 7.28 -8.26 13.25
CA SER A 187 7.64 -9.67 13.43
C SER A 187 8.41 -10.22 12.24
N HIS A 188 8.00 -9.89 11.01
CA HIS A 188 8.70 -10.33 9.81
C HIS A 188 10.13 -9.77 9.70
N ILE A 189 10.32 -8.48 10.02
CA ILE A 189 11.66 -7.86 10.02
C ILE A 189 12.53 -8.43 11.14
N TYR A 190 11.93 -8.66 12.34
CA TYR A 190 12.61 -9.28 13.48
C TYR A 190 13.08 -10.71 13.16
N ASP A 191 12.24 -11.53 12.55
CA ASP A 191 12.52 -12.92 12.19
C ASP A 191 13.66 -13.05 11.16
N LEU A 192 13.90 -12.01 10.37
CA LEU A 192 15.05 -11.92 9.44
C LEU A 192 16.35 -11.51 10.15
N GLY A 193 16.31 -11.24 11.46
CA GLY A 193 17.50 -10.89 12.27
C GLY A 193 17.98 -9.45 12.07
N TYR A 194 17.15 -8.57 11.50
CA TYR A 194 17.47 -7.16 11.32
C TYR A 194 17.82 -6.49 12.66
N LYS A 195 18.66 -5.46 12.58
CA LYS A 195 19.08 -4.64 13.73
C LYS A 195 18.45 -3.26 13.68
N ASP A 196 18.52 -2.53 14.77
CA ASP A 196 18.03 -1.16 14.90
C ASP A 196 16.59 -1.02 14.38
N ILE A 197 15.74 -2.03 14.68
CA ILE A 197 14.34 -2.04 14.29
C ILE A 197 13.62 -0.94 15.06
N ASP A 198 12.87 -0.11 14.32
CA ASP A 198 12.05 0.95 14.89
C ASP A 198 10.68 0.96 14.21
N VAL A 199 9.64 1.35 14.95
CA VAL A 199 8.25 1.35 14.49
C VAL A 199 7.61 2.70 14.74
N MET A 200 6.98 3.25 13.71
CA MET A 200 6.18 4.47 13.78
C MET A 200 4.72 4.13 13.45
N VAL A 201 3.80 4.63 14.26
CA VAL A 201 2.36 4.52 14.00
C VAL A 201 1.78 5.90 13.78
N GLU A 202 1.09 6.09 12.67
CA GLU A 202 0.41 7.34 12.30
C GLU A 202 -1.03 7.05 11.87
N THR A 203 -1.82 8.09 11.65
CA THR A 203 -3.12 7.97 11.00
C THR A 203 -2.97 8.24 9.50
N HIS A 204 -3.37 7.27 8.67
CA HIS A 204 -3.45 7.46 7.21
C HIS A 204 -4.66 8.31 6.83
N HIS A 205 -5.83 7.95 7.41
CA HIS A 205 -7.05 8.75 7.36
C HIS A 205 -7.45 9.10 8.79
N LEU A 206 -7.91 10.33 8.99
CA LEU A 206 -8.56 10.79 10.20
C LEU A 206 -9.69 11.72 9.77
N ILE A 207 -10.94 11.23 9.85
CA ILE A 207 -12.11 11.89 9.28
C ILE A 207 -13.17 12.06 10.35
N PHE A 208 -13.51 13.32 10.64
CA PHE A 208 -14.56 13.75 11.56
C PHE A 208 -15.10 15.09 11.08
N GLY A 209 -16.28 15.51 11.55
CA GLY A 209 -16.91 16.75 11.06
C GLY A 209 -17.32 16.64 9.58
N ASP A 210 -17.26 17.76 8.87
CA ASP A 210 -17.60 17.79 7.44
C ASP A 210 -16.59 16.99 6.61
N LEU A 211 -17.09 16.27 5.61
CA LEU A 211 -16.27 15.44 4.74
C LEU A 211 -15.69 16.32 3.62
N ASP A 212 -14.37 16.34 3.49
CA ASP A 212 -13.72 17.01 2.37
C ASP A 212 -13.90 16.22 1.05
N GLU A 213 -13.75 16.93 -0.08
CA GLU A 213 -14.01 16.36 -1.41
C GLU A 213 -13.04 15.22 -1.77
N VAL A 214 -11.79 15.29 -1.32
CA VAL A 214 -10.76 14.27 -1.59
C VAL A 214 -11.07 13.00 -0.84
N ASP A 215 -11.42 13.09 0.43
CA ASP A 215 -11.82 11.95 1.24
C ASP A 215 -13.15 11.37 0.74
N ALA A 216 -14.13 12.21 0.37
CA ALA A 216 -15.39 11.77 -0.23
C ALA A 216 -15.14 10.94 -1.49
N PHE A 217 -14.33 11.45 -2.41
CA PHE A 217 -13.95 10.75 -3.64
C PHE A 217 -13.23 9.42 -3.36
N ASN A 218 -12.22 9.43 -2.50
CA ASN A 218 -11.44 8.24 -2.18
C ASN A 218 -12.28 7.11 -1.56
N TRP A 219 -13.13 7.45 -0.57
CA TRP A 219 -13.94 6.46 0.11
C TRP A 219 -15.08 5.93 -0.78
N TYR A 220 -15.71 6.81 -1.56
CA TYR A 220 -16.71 6.38 -2.54
C TYR A 220 -16.11 5.43 -3.59
N LYS A 221 -14.99 5.81 -4.21
CA LYS A 221 -14.31 4.97 -5.20
C LYS A 221 -13.87 3.64 -4.62
N LYS A 222 -13.36 3.62 -3.40
CA LYS A 222 -12.97 2.40 -2.70
C LYS A 222 -14.17 1.45 -2.54
N ALA A 223 -15.31 1.96 -2.07
CA ALA A 223 -16.53 1.16 -1.94
C ALA A 223 -17.08 0.70 -3.30
N LEU A 224 -17.08 1.59 -4.30
CA LEU A 224 -17.59 1.30 -5.63
C LEU A 224 -16.77 0.21 -6.33
N VAL A 225 -15.45 0.37 -6.39
CA VAL A 225 -14.56 -0.54 -7.11
C VAL A 225 -14.41 -1.86 -6.35
N ALA A 226 -14.01 -1.81 -5.08
CA ALA A 226 -13.84 -3.02 -4.27
C ALA A 226 -15.16 -3.78 -4.12
N GLY A 227 -16.27 -3.09 -3.88
CA GLY A 227 -17.58 -3.71 -3.72
C GLY A 227 -18.06 -4.43 -4.99
N LYS A 228 -17.85 -3.86 -6.17
CA LYS A 228 -18.22 -4.51 -7.44
C LYS A 228 -17.28 -5.66 -7.83
N GLN A 229 -15.98 -5.52 -7.57
CA GLN A 229 -14.97 -6.47 -8.05
C GLN A 229 -14.68 -7.60 -7.07
N CYS A 230 -15.02 -7.44 -5.77
CA CYS A 230 -14.71 -8.45 -4.77
C CYS A 230 -15.54 -9.74 -4.90
N GLY A 231 -16.69 -9.70 -5.60
CA GLY A 231 -17.59 -10.85 -5.73
C GLY A 231 -18.45 -11.12 -4.49
N TYR A 232 -18.51 -10.19 -3.54
CA TYR A 232 -19.39 -10.27 -2.37
C TYR A 232 -20.88 -10.09 -2.75
N GLY A 233 -21.76 -10.89 -2.18
CA GLY A 233 -23.17 -10.96 -2.64
C GLY A 233 -24.12 -9.95 -2.00
N PHE A 234 -23.72 -9.14 -1.03
CA PHE A 234 -24.52 -8.11 -0.33
C PHE A 234 -25.91 -8.59 0.14
N LYS A 235 -26.00 -9.82 0.64
CA LYS A 235 -27.26 -10.47 1.04
C LYS A 235 -27.97 -9.79 2.22
N GLU A 236 -27.25 -8.96 2.98
CA GLU A 236 -27.76 -8.14 4.07
C GLU A 236 -28.68 -7.00 3.58
N TYR A 237 -28.63 -6.72 2.28
CA TYR A 237 -29.38 -5.65 1.63
C TYR A 237 -30.37 -6.21 0.60
N ALA A 238 -31.65 -5.89 0.76
CA ALA A 238 -32.69 -6.33 -0.18
C ALA A 238 -32.45 -5.75 -1.60
N GLY A 239 -31.93 -4.52 -1.69
CA GLY A 239 -31.50 -3.86 -2.93
C GLY A 239 -30.04 -4.14 -3.32
N GLY A 240 -29.39 -5.13 -2.67
CA GLY A 240 -28.03 -5.55 -3.00
C GLY A 240 -26.97 -4.46 -2.83
N PHE A 241 -26.00 -4.47 -3.75
CA PHE A 241 -24.87 -3.53 -3.74
C PHE A 241 -25.29 -2.05 -3.75
N ASP A 242 -26.32 -1.69 -4.52
CA ASP A 242 -26.73 -0.29 -4.65
C ASP A 242 -27.34 0.27 -3.35
N GLU A 243 -28.04 -0.57 -2.56
CA GLU A 243 -28.54 -0.17 -1.25
C GLU A 243 -27.40 -0.04 -0.25
N PHE A 244 -26.44 -0.98 -0.25
CA PHE A 244 -25.21 -0.89 0.55
C PHE A 244 -24.45 0.40 0.25
N LEU A 245 -24.22 0.72 -1.03
CA LEU A 245 -23.46 1.90 -1.44
C LEU A 245 -24.14 3.20 -0.96
N ARG A 246 -25.45 3.29 -1.06
CA ARG A 246 -26.20 4.45 -0.52
C ARG A 246 -26.07 4.60 1.00
N GLU A 247 -26.15 3.50 1.75
CA GLU A 247 -25.98 3.55 3.21
C GLU A 247 -24.55 3.94 3.58
N TYR A 248 -23.56 3.40 2.86
CA TYR A 248 -22.15 3.75 3.03
C TYR A 248 -21.87 5.23 2.76
N GLU A 249 -22.41 5.80 1.67
CA GLU A 249 -22.31 7.24 1.37
C GLU A 249 -22.98 8.09 2.46
N ASN A 250 -24.17 7.71 2.91
CA ASN A 250 -24.88 8.43 3.97
C ASN A 250 -24.09 8.43 5.28
N PHE A 251 -23.44 7.30 5.61
CA PHE A 251 -22.52 7.24 6.75
C PHE A 251 -21.39 8.25 6.61
N PHE A 252 -20.68 8.28 5.47
CA PHE A 252 -19.57 9.20 5.27
C PHE A 252 -19.98 10.67 5.22
N ARG A 253 -21.20 10.97 4.79
CA ARG A 253 -21.76 12.34 4.83
C ARG A 253 -22.22 12.80 6.22
N ASN A 254 -22.36 11.89 7.17
CA ASN A 254 -22.77 12.24 8.54
C ASN A 254 -21.59 12.87 9.29
N PRO A 255 -21.65 14.18 9.69
CA PRO A 255 -20.53 14.85 10.34
C PRO A 255 -20.23 14.30 11.75
N ARG A 256 -21.12 13.51 12.34
CA ARG A 256 -20.93 12.89 13.67
C ARG A 256 -20.12 11.58 13.61
N ARG A 257 -19.83 11.05 12.41
CA ARG A 257 -18.98 9.87 12.28
C ARG A 257 -17.56 10.18 12.73
N PHE A 258 -16.86 9.14 13.14
CA PHE A 258 -15.42 9.17 13.34
C PHE A 258 -14.80 7.99 12.61
N THR A 259 -13.86 8.27 11.72
CA THR A 259 -13.14 7.25 10.95
C THR A 259 -11.65 7.52 11.04
N TYR A 260 -10.88 6.51 11.35
CA TYR A 260 -9.43 6.58 11.25
C TYR A 260 -8.86 5.27 10.69
N THR A 261 -7.71 5.33 10.03
CA THR A 261 -7.00 4.15 9.57
C THR A 261 -5.56 4.23 10.10
N PRO A 262 -5.16 3.33 11.00
CA PRO A 262 -3.76 3.25 11.43
C PRO A 262 -2.85 2.92 10.25
N LEU A 263 -1.72 3.61 10.18
CA LEU A 263 -0.61 3.33 9.29
C LEU A 263 0.57 2.94 10.15
N VAL A 264 1.15 1.78 9.87
CA VAL A 264 2.32 1.27 10.56
C VAL A 264 3.50 1.32 9.60
N ALA A 265 4.53 2.06 9.97
CA ALA A 265 5.82 2.03 9.31
C ALA A 265 6.82 1.30 10.22
N CYS A 266 7.54 0.33 9.66
CA CYS A 266 8.60 -0.38 10.37
C CYS A 266 9.87 -0.33 9.53
N ARG A 267 10.97 0.06 10.16
CA ARG A 267 12.30 0.04 9.54
C ARG A 267 13.24 -0.89 10.28
N GLY A 268 14.23 -1.40 9.59
CA GLY A 268 15.32 -2.15 10.22
C GLY A 268 16.55 -2.16 9.33
N VAL A 269 17.72 -2.37 9.92
CA VAL A 269 19.01 -2.42 9.21
C VAL A 269 19.41 -3.89 9.03
N LYS A 270 19.69 -4.27 7.79
CA LYS A 270 20.17 -5.62 7.44
C LYS A 270 21.53 -5.87 8.11
N PRO A 271 21.77 -7.03 8.77
CA PRO A 271 23.07 -7.36 9.32
C PRO A 271 24.19 -7.27 8.28
N LEU A 272 25.39 -6.99 8.73
CA LEU A 272 26.60 -6.96 7.87
C LEU A 272 27.05 -8.36 7.44
N VAL A 273 26.66 -9.37 8.19
CA VAL A 273 26.94 -10.82 7.94
C VAL A 273 25.78 -11.64 8.46
#